data_517efa31cfbc0afc1bd1e75c1c2bff73
#
_entry.id   517efa31cfbc0afc1bd1e75c1c2bff73
#
_cell.length_a   1.000
_cell.length_b   1.000
_cell.length_c   1.000
_cell.angle_alpha   90.00
_cell.angle_beta   90.00
_cell.angle_gamma   90.00
#
_symmetry.space_group_name_H-M   'P 1'
#
loop_
_entity.id
_entity.type
_entity.pdbx_description
1 polymer ?
#
loop_
_entity_poly.entity_id
_entity_poly.type
_entity_poly.pdbx_seq_one_letter_code
_entity_poly.pdbx_strand_id
1 'polypeptide(L)'
;MRLLIVTSQFPIAGEPNRGRPVYQTIRELSRLATVRVISPVATYPRWAQPRSYLFRASDDTQTVEGCDVQYVRYLALPAVTRPLNGWSCARALHAPLKAFAPDLVLSYWLYPDAYGAMLAARKAGLPLVAGARGSDLRVRDAISRGLTRPVVRTAQRLLVVSQDLGRVAAENYGADPTRIRTIPNGCDASLFHPTDRAAARTQLGIAADAEVVTYVGRLVAEKGLRELLDACRTLIVTRPRLRLVLVGEGPMREEIAARLAADPSLQVTLAGAQPPAEVARWMAASDLVTLPSYSEGHPNVLVEALACGRPVVATPVGGIPEVVDADSGILVPARDAGALAAGLAQALDRHWDESALARKFSRDWRQVAEDTLEACEQALYESRTSLAAGAVHAR
;
A
#
# COMPACT_ATOMS: atom_id res chain seq x y z
N MET A 1 -23.71 5.38 10.71
CA MET A 1 -23.35 3.94 10.53
C MET A 1 -22.28 3.57 11.54
N ARG A 2 -22.38 2.37 12.13
CA ARG A 2 -21.37 1.76 13.00
C ARG A 2 -20.56 0.76 12.20
N LEU A 3 -19.29 1.02 12.00
CA LEU A 3 -18.40 0.27 11.12
C LEU A 3 -17.34 -0.47 11.95
N LEU A 4 -17.34 -1.80 11.92
CA LEU A 4 -16.25 -2.58 12.48
C LEU A 4 -15.21 -2.84 11.40
N ILE A 5 -13.97 -2.42 11.62
CA ILE A 5 -12.87 -2.64 10.67
C ILE A 5 -11.93 -3.72 11.22
N VAL A 6 -11.67 -4.74 10.41
CA VAL A 6 -10.77 -5.85 10.77
C VAL A 6 -9.53 -5.80 9.86
N THR A 7 -8.36 -5.62 10.46
CA THR A 7 -7.10 -5.62 9.70
C THR A 7 -5.88 -5.86 10.58
N SER A 8 -5.01 -6.75 10.17
CA SER A 8 -3.66 -6.91 10.74
C SER A 8 -2.65 -5.93 10.12
N GLN A 9 -3.03 -5.24 9.05
CA GLN A 9 -2.24 -4.18 8.41
C GLN A 9 -2.54 -2.83 9.09
N PHE A 10 -2.09 -2.69 10.34
CA PHE A 10 -2.30 -1.51 11.16
C PHE A 10 -1.03 -1.19 11.97
N PRO A 11 -0.74 0.08 12.30
CA PRO A 11 0.44 0.45 13.08
C PRO A 11 0.55 -0.30 14.40
N ILE A 12 1.77 -0.69 14.76
CA ILE A 12 2.13 -1.28 16.05
C ILE A 12 3.38 -0.59 16.58
N ALA A 13 3.65 -0.67 17.88
CA ALA A 13 4.77 0.03 18.53
C ALA A 13 6.12 -0.16 17.83
N GLY A 14 6.43 -1.39 17.36
CA GLY A 14 7.66 -1.69 16.64
C GLY A 14 7.66 -1.35 15.15
N GLU A 15 6.49 -1.07 14.54
CA GLU A 15 6.31 -0.81 13.10
C GLU A 15 5.27 0.31 12.89
N PRO A 16 5.59 1.58 13.17
CA PRO A 16 4.61 2.68 13.08
C PRO A 16 4.11 2.96 11.65
N ASN A 17 4.87 2.56 10.64
CA ASN A 17 4.50 2.71 9.21
C ASN A 17 3.75 1.48 8.64
N ARG A 18 3.48 0.47 9.47
CA ARG A 18 2.76 -0.73 9.03
C ARG A 18 1.35 -0.39 8.58
N GLY A 19 0.98 -0.83 7.38
CA GLY A 19 -0.35 -0.60 6.83
C GLY A 19 -0.74 0.88 6.71
N ARG A 20 0.24 1.79 6.54
CA ARG A 20 0.01 3.24 6.51
C ARG A 20 -1.18 3.68 5.63
N PRO A 21 -1.38 3.17 4.38
CA PRO A 21 -2.55 3.55 3.59
C PRO A 21 -3.88 3.14 4.24
N VAL A 22 -3.91 1.98 4.90
CA VAL A 22 -5.10 1.51 5.62
C VAL A 22 -5.36 2.39 6.84
N TYR A 23 -4.31 2.69 7.62
CA TYR A 23 -4.40 3.60 8.76
C TYR A 23 -4.92 4.98 8.37
N GLN A 24 -4.37 5.60 7.31
CA GLN A 24 -4.82 6.92 6.85
C GLN A 24 -6.30 6.90 6.44
N THR A 25 -6.72 5.86 5.70
CA THR A 25 -8.14 5.68 5.35
C THR A 25 -9.02 5.57 6.61
N ILE A 26 -8.61 4.77 7.59
CA ILE A 26 -9.38 4.54 8.82
C ILE A 26 -9.44 5.80 9.69
N ARG A 27 -8.35 6.54 9.79
CA ARG A 27 -8.29 7.80 10.53
C ARG A 27 -9.32 8.81 9.99
N GLU A 28 -9.42 8.94 8.67
CA GLU A 28 -10.42 9.83 8.07
C GLU A 28 -11.85 9.25 8.17
N LEU A 29 -12.03 7.91 8.01
CA LEU A 29 -13.33 7.25 8.25
C LEU A 29 -13.85 7.48 9.67
N SER A 30 -12.96 7.51 10.67
CA SER A 30 -13.33 7.73 12.07
C SER A 30 -13.88 9.14 12.34
N ARG A 31 -13.67 10.09 11.40
CA ARG A 31 -14.28 11.43 11.41
C ARG A 31 -15.67 11.46 10.77
N LEU A 32 -15.97 10.46 9.93
CA LEU A 32 -17.21 10.41 9.13
C LEU A 32 -18.25 9.42 9.70
N ALA A 33 -17.80 8.42 10.45
CA ALA A 33 -18.66 7.36 10.99
C ALA A 33 -18.18 6.89 12.36
N THR A 34 -19.01 6.14 13.08
CA THR A 34 -18.61 5.47 14.34
C THR A 34 -17.79 4.23 13.98
N VAL A 35 -16.48 4.31 14.09
CA VAL A 35 -15.53 3.27 13.69
C VAL A 35 -14.90 2.61 14.92
N ARG A 36 -14.78 1.29 14.92
CA ARG A 36 -13.90 0.53 15.78
C ARG A 36 -13.01 -0.37 14.95
N VAL A 37 -11.71 -0.36 15.25
CA VAL A 37 -10.72 -1.21 14.58
C VAL A 37 -10.43 -2.40 15.46
N ILE A 38 -10.48 -3.60 14.89
CA ILE A 38 -9.93 -4.81 15.49
C ILE A 38 -8.71 -5.24 14.68
N SER A 39 -7.56 -5.23 15.32
CA SER A 39 -6.32 -5.70 14.70
C SER A 39 -5.98 -7.12 15.18
N PRO A 40 -6.21 -8.15 14.35
CA PRO A 40 -5.86 -9.53 14.71
C PRO A 40 -4.34 -9.70 14.76
N VAL A 41 -3.84 -10.22 15.88
CA VAL A 41 -2.42 -10.52 16.08
C VAL A 41 -2.24 -12.01 16.25
N ALA A 42 -1.58 -12.66 15.30
CA ALA A 42 -1.23 -14.06 15.45
C ALA A 42 -0.20 -14.23 16.57
N THR A 43 -0.42 -15.11 17.51
CA THR A 43 0.52 -15.49 18.56
C THR A 43 1.08 -16.87 18.28
N TYR A 44 2.42 -16.97 18.39
CA TYR A 44 3.13 -18.23 18.19
C TYR A 44 3.72 -18.70 19.52
N PRO A 45 3.76 -20.01 19.78
CA PRO A 45 4.51 -20.55 20.91
C PRO A 45 5.99 -20.12 20.81
N ARG A 46 6.65 -19.91 21.95
CA ARG A 46 8.05 -19.42 21.98
C ARG A 46 9.01 -20.23 21.11
N TRP A 47 8.83 -21.55 21.04
CA TRP A 47 9.64 -22.49 20.23
C TRP A 47 9.34 -22.44 18.71
N ALA A 48 8.25 -21.79 18.29
CA ALA A 48 7.80 -21.75 16.90
C ALA A 48 7.65 -20.31 16.37
N GLN A 49 8.30 -19.33 16.99
CA GLN A 49 8.20 -17.93 16.54
C GLN A 49 8.99 -17.73 15.22
N PRO A 50 8.35 -17.28 14.12
CA PRO A 50 9.05 -16.88 12.92
C PRO A 50 9.99 -15.70 13.20
N ARG A 51 11.18 -15.68 12.58
CA ARG A 51 12.14 -14.56 12.72
C ARG A 51 11.53 -13.19 12.39
N SER A 52 10.61 -13.14 11.42
CA SER A 52 9.85 -11.93 11.06
C SER A 52 8.84 -11.49 12.14
N TYR A 53 8.67 -12.27 13.19
CA TYR A 53 7.71 -12.04 14.27
C TYR A 53 8.32 -11.41 15.52
N LEU A 54 9.64 -11.34 15.62
CA LEU A 54 10.37 -10.75 16.76
C LEU A 54 10.04 -9.26 16.98
N PHE A 55 9.47 -8.60 15.97
CA PHE A 55 9.08 -7.19 16.02
C PHE A 55 7.60 -6.97 16.38
N ARG A 56 6.84 -8.02 16.64
CA ARG A 56 5.38 -7.94 16.92
C ARG A 56 5.07 -8.13 18.40
N ALA A 57 5.80 -7.46 19.27
CA ALA A 57 5.34 -7.28 20.64
C ALA A 57 4.09 -6.38 20.59
N SER A 58 2.89 -6.97 20.54
CA SER A 58 1.65 -6.24 20.67
C SER A 58 1.51 -5.86 22.14
N ASP A 59 1.72 -4.63 22.45
CA ASP A 59 1.18 -4.04 23.65
C ASP A 59 -0.31 -3.81 23.39
N ASP A 60 -1.17 -4.51 24.11
CA ASP A 60 -2.62 -4.39 23.98
C ASP A 60 -3.14 -3.00 24.41
N THR A 61 -2.26 -2.18 25.00
CA THR A 61 -2.52 -0.81 25.48
C THR A 61 -2.13 0.27 24.48
N GLN A 62 -1.57 -0.08 23.32
CA GLN A 62 -1.16 0.90 22.33
C GLN A 62 -2.36 1.67 21.79
N THR A 63 -2.35 2.98 22.01
CA THR A 63 -3.27 3.93 21.33
C THR A 63 -2.67 4.35 19.99
N VAL A 64 -3.52 4.34 18.95
CA VAL A 64 -3.17 4.88 17.63
C VAL A 64 -3.97 6.16 17.42
N GLU A 65 -3.27 7.26 17.17
CA GLU A 65 -3.87 8.58 17.06
C GLU A 65 -5.05 8.61 16.08
N GLY A 66 -6.19 9.12 16.55
CA GLY A 66 -7.42 9.24 15.76
C GLY A 66 -8.18 7.94 15.51
N CYS A 67 -7.83 6.83 16.18
CA CYS A 67 -8.47 5.53 15.96
C CYS A 67 -8.80 4.82 17.28
N ASP A 68 -10.05 4.32 17.41
CA ASP A 68 -10.44 3.36 18.46
C ASP A 68 -10.02 1.96 18.01
N VAL A 69 -8.85 1.48 18.48
CA VAL A 69 -8.28 0.19 18.08
C VAL A 69 -8.16 -0.79 19.26
N GLN A 70 -8.52 -2.03 18.98
CA GLN A 70 -8.34 -3.16 19.88
C GLN A 70 -7.51 -4.25 19.19
N TYR A 71 -6.40 -4.64 19.81
CA TYR A 71 -5.58 -5.77 19.34
C TYR A 71 -6.11 -7.07 19.95
N VAL A 72 -6.46 -8.04 19.10
CA VAL A 72 -6.97 -9.34 19.53
C VAL A 72 -6.00 -10.45 19.12
N ARG A 73 -5.65 -11.31 20.09
CA ARG A 73 -4.70 -12.40 19.85
C ARG A 73 -5.42 -13.66 19.38
N TYR A 74 -4.86 -14.32 18.38
CA TYR A 74 -5.28 -15.66 18.00
C TYR A 74 -4.06 -16.60 17.86
N LEU A 75 -4.25 -17.87 18.22
CA LEU A 75 -3.17 -18.87 18.16
C LEU A 75 -2.88 -19.25 16.70
N ALA A 76 -1.59 -19.23 16.33
CA ALA A 76 -1.08 -19.69 15.06
C ALA A 76 0.19 -20.55 15.23
N LEU A 77 0.40 -21.52 14.36
CA LEU A 77 1.64 -22.27 14.26
C LEU A 77 2.21 -22.05 12.84
N PRO A 78 3.51 -21.77 12.69
CA PRO A 78 4.12 -21.56 11.38
C PRO A 78 3.89 -22.76 10.46
N ALA A 79 3.53 -22.49 9.21
CA ALA A 79 3.24 -23.49 8.17
C ALA A 79 2.06 -24.42 8.47
N VAL A 80 1.96 -24.99 9.68
CA VAL A 80 1.02 -26.05 10.05
C VAL A 80 -0.43 -25.54 10.18
N THR A 81 -0.64 -24.39 10.87
CA THR A 81 -2.00 -23.84 11.09
C THR A 81 -2.39 -22.81 10.06
N ARG A 82 -1.57 -22.55 9.04
CA ARG A 82 -1.89 -21.54 8.03
C ARG A 82 -3.31 -21.68 7.46
N PRO A 83 -3.80 -22.88 7.09
CA PRO A 83 -5.18 -23.06 6.64
C PRO A 83 -6.24 -22.75 7.72
N LEU A 84 -5.88 -22.88 8.99
CA LEU A 84 -6.79 -22.71 10.13
C LEU A 84 -6.75 -21.30 10.73
N ASN A 85 -5.79 -20.47 10.34
CA ASN A 85 -5.61 -19.13 10.90
C ASN A 85 -6.86 -18.26 10.74
N GLY A 86 -7.59 -18.38 9.63
CA GLY A 86 -8.84 -17.67 9.42
C GLY A 86 -9.95 -18.08 10.41
N TRP A 87 -10.03 -19.37 10.79
CA TRP A 87 -10.97 -19.86 11.80
C TRP A 87 -10.58 -19.38 13.20
N SER A 88 -9.30 -19.43 13.53
CA SER A 88 -8.78 -18.93 14.80
C SER A 88 -9.02 -17.41 14.93
N CYS A 89 -8.78 -16.67 13.86
CA CYS A 89 -9.10 -15.25 13.75
C CYS A 89 -10.60 -14.99 13.96
N ALA A 90 -11.50 -15.72 13.28
CA ALA A 90 -12.95 -15.59 13.42
C ALA A 90 -13.41 -15.78 14.88
N ARG A 91 -12.84 -16.76 15.58
CA ARG A 91 -13.12 -17.00 16.99
C ARG A 91 -12.74 -15.81 17.87
N ALA A 92 -11.57 -15.20 17.60
CA ALA A 92 -11.09 -14.04 18.35
C ALA A 92 -11.93 -12.78 18.08
N LEU A 93 -12.56 -12.67 16.91
CA LEU A 93 -13.41 -11.54 16.53
C LEU A 93 -14.80 -11.59 17.16
N HIS A 94 -15.26 -12.74 17.68
CA HIS A 94 -16.65 -12.92 18.10
C HIS A 94 -17.06 -12.01 19.25
N ALA A 95 -16.27 -11.93 20.32
CA ALA A 95 -16.59 -11.10 21.49
C ALA A 95 -16.54 -9.59 21.17
N PRO A 96 -15.49 -9.04 20.51
CA PRO A 96 -15.46 -7.64 20.09
C PRO A 96 -16.61 -7.26 19.16
N LEU A 97 -16.96 -8.12 18.19
CA LEU A 97 -18.06 -7.89 17.27
C LEU A 97 -19.39 -7.79 18.01
N LYS A 98 -19.66 -8.72 18.94
CA LYS A 98 -20.89 -8.70 19.77
C LYS A 98 -20.95 -7.45 20.65
N ALA A 99 -19.84 -7.06 21.26
CA ALA A 99 -19.77 -5.90 22.15
C ALA A 99 -19.96 -4.57 21.40
N PHE A 100 -19.41 -4.45 20.20
CA PHE A 100 -19.55 -3.23 19.40
C PHE A 100 -20.89 -3.16 18.67
N ALA A 101 -21.53 -4.28 18.32
CA ALA A 101 -22.77 -4.36 17.55
C ALA A 101 -22.76 -3.47 16.29
N PRO A 102 -21.91 -3.77 15.30
CA PRO A 102 -21.78 -2.96 14.09
C PRO A 102 -22.96 -3.17 13.14
N ASP A 103 -23.18 -2.20 12.24
CA ASP A 103 -24.09 -2.34 11.09
C ASP A 103 -23.45 -3.15 9.96
N LEU A 104 -22.11 -3.05 9.80
CA LEU A 104 -21.33 -3.64 8.72
C LEU A 104 -19.91 -3.95 9.19
N VAL A 105 -19.30 -5.00 8.60
CA VAL A 105 -17.88 -5.32 8.78
C VAL A 105 -17.13 -4.96 7.51
N LEU A 106 -16.09 -4.11 7.64
CA LEU A 106 -15.07 -3.84 6.60
C LEU A 106 -13.80 -4.58 6.99
N SER A 107 -13.18 -5.30 6.07
CA SER A 107 -11.90 -5.94 6.38
C SER A 107 -10.88 -5.70 5.29
N TYR A 108 -9.70 -5.23 5.67
CA TYR A 108 -8.53 -5.16 4.81
C TYR A 108 -7.61 -6.35 5.05
N TRP A 109 -6.92 -6.81 3.98
CA TRP A 109 -6.09 -8.01 3.98
C TRP A 109 -6.91 -9.30 3.92
N LEU A 110 -7.00 -9.89 2.72
CA LEU A 110 -8.00 -10.92 2.41
C LEU A 110 -7.83 -12.21 3.22
N TYR A 111 -6.59 -12.66 3.50
CA TYR A 111 -6.34 -13.82 4.33
C TYR A 111 -5.16 -13.58 5.28
N PRO A 112 -5.30 -13.83 6.59
CA PRO A 112 -6.44 -14.47 7.27
C PRO A 112 -7.57 -13.53 7.72
N ASP A 113 -7.38 -12.20 7.68
CA ASP A 113 -8.22 -11.20 8.33
C ASP A 113 -9.66 -11.20 7.78
N ALA A 114 -9.80 -10.93 6.46
CA ALA A 114 -11.13 -10.88 5.84
C ALA A 114 -11.80 -12.27 5.80
N TYR A 115 -11.05 -13.36 5.74
CA TYR A 115 -11.63 -14.69 5.89
C TYR A 115 -12.23 -14.89 7.30
N GLY A 116 -11.51 -14.50 8.33
CA GLY A 116 -12.01 -14.53 9.71
C GLY A 116 -13.20 -13.60 9.90
N ALA A 117 -13.13 -12.38 9.36
CA ALA A 117 -14.22 -11.41 9.37
C ALA A 117 -15.47 -11.94 8.64
N MET A 118 -15.31 -12.61 7.49
CA MET A 118 -16.39 -13.25 6.74
C MET A 118 -17.14 -14.28 7.59
N LEU A 119 -16.41 -15.18 8.25
CA LEU A 119 -17.02 -16.19 9.10
C LEU A 119 -17.77 -15.58 10.29
N ALA A 120 -17.17 -14.57 10.94
CA ALA A 120 -17.77 -13.87 12.08
C ALA A 120 -19.01 -13.06 11.66
N ALA A 121 -18.93 -12.29 10.57
CA ALA A 121 -20.02 -11.50 10.01
C ALA A 121 -21.20 -12.38 9.58
N ARG A 122 -20.93 -13.49 8.86
CA ARG A 122 -21.97 -14.45 8.46
C ARG A 122 -22.72 -15.03 9.63
N LYS A 123 -22.00 -15.40 10.72
CA LYS A 123 -22.62 -15.91 11.94
C LYS A 123 -23.51 -14.87 12.64
N ALA A 124 -23.15 -13.58 12.51
CA ALA A 124 -23.89 -12.46 13.08
C ALA A 124 -24.97 -11.89 12.16
N GLY A 125 -25.14 -12.41 10.94
CA GLY A 125 -26.10 -11.87 9.95
C GLY A 125 -25.73 -10.49 9.41
N LEU A 126 -24.42 -10.15 9.41
CA LEU A 126 -23.92 -8.83 9.01
C LEU A 126 -23.32 -8.87 7.59
N PRO A 127 -23.47 -7.78 6.79
CA PRO A 127 -22.78 -7.64 5.53
C PRO A 127 -21.26 -7.44 5.72
N LEU A 128 -20.48 -7.96 4.76
CA LEU A 128 -19.03 -7.81 4.69
C LEU A 128 -18.64 -7.04 3.45
N VAL A 129 -17.80 -6.01 3.63
CA VAL A 129 -17.00 -5.38 2.58
C VAL A 129 -15.55 -5.81 2.78
N ALA A 130 -14.88 -6.24 1.70
CA ALA A 130 -13.48 -6.67 1.76
C ALA A 130 -12.61 -5.73 0.92
N GLY A 131 -11.43 -5.36 1.44
CA GLY A 131 -10.46 -4.51 0.76
C GLY A 131 -9.17 -5.24 0.44
N ALA A 132 -8.74 -5.20 -0.83
CA ALA A 132 -7.48 -5.74 -1.32
C ALA A 132 -6.50 -4.62 -1.69
N ARG A 133 -5.22 -4.79 -1.31
CA ARG A 133 -4.19 -3.76 -1.46
C ARG A 133 -3.04 -4.15 -2.41
N GLY A 134 -3.06 -5.35 -2.96
CA GLY A 134 -2.09 -5.82 -3.96
C GLY A 134 -1.50 -7.18 -3.66
N SER A 135 -0.57 -7.30 -2.72
CA SER A 135 0.10 -8.57 -2.41
C SER A 135 -0.83 -9.66 -1.89
N ASP A 136 -1.98 -9.30 -1.36
CA ASP A 136 -3.02 -10.22 -0.89
C ASP A 136 -3.83 -10.90 -2.02
N LEU A 137 -3.90 -10.31 -3.22
CA LEU A 137 -4.44 -10.93 -4.44
C LEU A 137 -3.34 -11.54 -5.35
N ARG A 138 -2.08 -11.11 -5.19
CA ARG A 138 -0.93 -11.62 -5.96
C ARG A 138 -0.22 -12.78 -5.25
N VAL A 139 -0.95 -13.53 -4.43
CA VAL A 139 -0.43 -14.68 -3.67
C VAL A 139 -0.05 -15.81 -4.61
N ARG A 140 1.14 -16.37 -4.43
CA ARG A 140 1.67 -17.45 -5.28
C ARG A 140 1.24 -18.84 -4.84
N ASP A 141 1.02 -19.05 -3.54
CA ASP A 141 0.68 -20.38 -3.02
C ASP A 141 -0.81 -20.73 -3.19
N ALA A 142 -1.07 -21.99 -3.53
CA ALA A 142 -2.42 -22.49 -3.80
C ALA A 142 -3.34 -22.49 -2.58
N ILE A 143 -2.80 -22.68 -1.37
CA ILE A 143 -3.56 -22.69 -0.12
C ILE A 143 -4.14 -21.31 0.15
N SER A 144 -3.29 -20.28 0.16
CA SER A 144 -3.75 -18.90 0.38
C SER A 144 -4.71 -18.45 -0.70
N ARG A 145 -4.48 -18.82 -1.98
CA ARG A 145 -5.44 -18.55 -3.05
C ARG A 145 -6.80 -19.21 -2.82
N GLY A 146 -6.79 -20.49 -2.40
CA GLY A 146 -8.02 -21.24 -2.08
C GLY A 146 -8.81 -20.59 -0.95
N LEU A 147 -8.13 -20.07 0.08
CA LEU A 147 -8.76 -19.43 1.24
C LEU A 147 -9.18 -17.97 0.98
N THR A 148 -8.55 -17.29 0.01
CA THR A 148 -8.95 -15.96 -0.43
C THR A 148 -10.21 -15.97 -1.31
N ARG A 149 -10.40 -17.01 -2.15
CA ARG A 149 -11.54 -17.14 -3.06
C ARG A 149 -12.92 -16.99 -2.41
N PRO A 150 -13.24 -17.65 -1.28
CA PRO A 150 -14.54 -17.48 -0.63
C PRO A 150 -14.82 -16.03 -0.23
N VAL A 151 -13.81 -15.31 0.29
CA VAL A 151 -13.95 -13.89 0.67
C VAL A 151 -14.31 -13.05 -0.54
N VAL A 152 -13.52 -13.17 -1.62
CA VAL A 152 -13.68 -12.39 -2.86
C VAL A 152 -15.05 -12.63 -3.52
N ARG A 153 -15.57 -13.88 -3.46
CA ARG A 153 -16.86 -14.25 -4.06
C ARG A 153 -18.08 -13.87 -3.23
N THR A 154 -17.95 -13.77 -1.92
CA THR A 154 -19.11 -13.60 -1.02
C THR A 154 -19.21 -12.23 -0.39
N ALA A 155 -18.17 -11.39 -0.44
CA ALA A 155 -18.25 -10.01 0.01
C ALA A 155 -19.29 -9.23 -0.81
N GLN A 156 -20.10 -8.39 -0.16
CA GLN A 156 -21.06 -7.51 -0.82
C GLN A 156 -20.34 -6.50 -1.74
N ARG A 157 -19.17 -6.05 -1.33
CA ARG A 157 -18.26 -5.25 -2.18
C ARG A 157 -16.82 -5.71 -1.96
N LEU A 158 -16.05 -5.70 -3.05
CA LEU A 158 -14.60 -5.85 -3.02
C LEU A 158 -13.98 -4.50 -3.41
N LEU A 159 -13.33 -3.85 -2.46
CA LEU A 159 -12.60 -2.61 -2.68
C LEU A 159 -11.18 -2.95 -3.15
N VAL A 160 -10.77 -2.40 -4.28
CA VAL A 160 -9.42 -2.58 -4.83
C VAL A 160 -8.78 -1.22 -5.08
N VAL A 161 -7.45 -1.17 -5.06
CA VAL A 161 -6.71 0.09 -5.21
C VAL A 161 -6.34 0.44 -6.65
N SER A 162 -6.63 -0.47 -7.60
CA SER A 162 -6.40 -0.27 -9.04
C SER A 162 -7.35 -1.14 -9.87
N GLN A 163 -7.63 -0.74 -11.10
CA GLN A 163 -8.42 -1.54 -12.04
C GLN A 163 -7.71 -2.86 -12.39
N ASP A 164 -6.38 -2.81 -12.50
CA ASP A 164 -5.56 -4.01 -12.69
C ASP A 164 -5.79 -5.03 -11.57
N LEU A 165 -5.86 -4.59 -10.32
CA LEU A 165 -6.14 -5.48 -9.20
C LEU A 165 -7.56 -6.01 -9.22
N GLY A 166 -8.52 -5.22 -9.72
CA GLY A 166 -9.90 -5.64 -9.98
C GLY A 166 -9.97 -6.75 -11.03
N ARG A 167 -9.23 -6.64 -12.14
CA ARG A 167 -9.10 -7.70 -13.14
C ARG A 167 -8.50 -8.97 -12.55
N VAL A 168 -7.43 -8.87 -11.77
CA VAL A 168 -6.83 -10.02 -11.06
C VAL A 168 -7.85 -10.70 -10.15
N ALA A 169 -8.68 -9.94 -9.44
CA ALA A 169 -9.72 -10.49 -8.57
C ALA A 169 -10.79 -11.23 -9.37
N ALA A 170 -11.26 -10.69 -10.49
CA ALA A 170 -12.24 -11.30 -11.35
C ALA A 170 -11.71 -12.58 -12.01
N GLU A 171 -10.56 -12.49 -12.69
CA GLU A 171 -9.99 -13.58 -13.49
C GLU A 171 -9.45 -14.74 -12.63
N ASN A 172 -8.71 -14.44 -11.57
CA ASN A 172 -7.99 -15.45 -10.81
C ASN A 172 -8.76 -15.97 -9.58
N TYR A 173 -9.73 -15.19 -9.06
CA TYR A 173 -10.48 -15.55 -7.86
C TYR A 173 -11.98 -15.68 -8.09
N GLY A 174 -12.48 -15.25 -9.25
CA GLY A 174 -13.90 -15.31 -9.61
C GLY A 174 -14.74 -14.31 -8.84
N ALA A 175 -14.20 -13.10 -8.63
CA ALA A 175 -14.98 -11.97 -8.14
C ALA A 175 -16.03 -11.57 -9.16
N ASP A 176 -17.22 -11.21 -8.70
CA ASP A 176 -18.24 -10.59 -9.53
C ASP A 176 -17.80 -9.15 -9.88
N PRO A 177 -17.57 -8.81 -11.15
CA PRO A 177 -17.14 -7.48 -11.55
C PRO A 177 -18.07 -6.35 -11.07
N THR A 178 -19.38 -6.64 -10.93
CA THR A 178 -20.37 -5.65 -10.47
C THR A 178 -20.22 -5.29 -9.01
N ARG A 179 -19.52 -6.13 -8.23
CA ARG A 179 -19.23 -5.92 -6.81
C ARG A 179 -17.85 -5.32 -6.57
N ILE A 180 -17.03 -5.17 -7.62
CA ILE A 180 -15.71 -4.56 -7.50
C ILE A 180 -15.83 -3.04 -7.56
N ARG A 181 -15.27 -2.36 -6.56
CA ARG A 181 -15.13 -0.90 -6.54
C ARG A 181 -13.66 -0.54 -6.47
N THR A 182 -13.18 0.17 -7.48
CA THR A 182 -11.81 0.70 -7.47
C THR A 182 -11.78 2.02 -6.71
N ILE A 183 -10.98 2.06 -5.65
CA ILE A 183 -10.74 3.24 -4.82
C ILE A 183 -9.22 3.43 -4.72
N PRO A 184 -8.63 4.26 -5.59
CA PRO A 184 -7.20 4.57 -5.55
C PRO A 184 -6.81 5.22 -4.21
N ASN A 185 -5.60 4.96 -3.75
CA ASN A 185 -5.07 5.58 -2.54
C ASN A 185 -4.96 7.10 -2.70
N GLY A 186 -5.01 7.81 -1.60
CA GLY A 186 -4.77 9.24 -1.51
C GLY A 186 -3.31 9.56 -1.18
N CYS A 187 -3.01 10.84 -1.18
CA CYS A 187 -1.75 11.43 -0.74
C CYS A 187 -2.00 12.32 0.48
N ASP A 188 -1.00 12.46 1.34
CA ASP A 188 -1.05 13.42 2.44
C ASP A 188 -0.58 14.79 1.93
N ALA A 189 -1.53 15.62 1.50
CA ALA A 189 -1.25 16.93 0.92
C ALA A 189 -0.60 17.92 1.92
N SER A 190 -0.63 17.63 3.22
CA SER A 190 0.09 18.44 4.21
C SER A 190 1.59 18.18 4.18
N LEU A 191 2.02 17.04 3.65
CA LEU A 191 3.42 16.63 3.55
C LEU A 191 3.93 16.67 2.10
N PHE A 192 3.15 16.11 1.17
CA PHE A 192 3.53 15.96 -0.23
C PHE A 192 2.85 17.04 -1.07
N HIS A 193 3.54 18.13 -1.27
CA HIS A 193 3.12 19.29 -2.08
C HIS A 193 4.37 19.98 -2.65
N PRO A 194 4.24 20.84 -3.66
CA PRO A 194 5.37 21.59 -4.19
C PRO A 194 6.02 22.46 -3.12
N THR A 195 7.33 22.32 -2.99
CA THR A 195 8.16 23.13 -2.10
C THR A 195 9.41 23.60 -2.84
N ASP A 196 10.11 24.58 -2.27
CA ASP A 196 11.33 25.12 -2.87
C ASP A 196 12.43 24.05 -2.96
N ARG A 197 12.78 23.69 -4.20
CA ARG A 197 13.83 22.72 -4.53
C ARG A 197 15.20 23.17 -4.03
N ALA A 198 15.53 24.45 -4.17
CA ALA A 198 16.84 24.96 -3.79
C ALA A 198 17.02 24.93 -2.28
N ALA A 199 15.98 25.28 -1.52
CA ALA A 199 15.98 25.17 -0.06
C ALA A 199 16.10 23.70 0.39
N ALA A 200 15.36 22.78 -0.22
CA ALA A 200 15.45 21.34 0.07
C ALA A 200 16.86 20.78 -0.22
N ARG A 201 17.47 21.15 -1.35
CA ARG A 201 18.85 20.75 -1.70
C ARG A 201 19.86 21.27 -0.69
N THR A 202 19.77 22.55 -0.31
CA THR A 202 20.65 23.14 0.70
C THR A 202 20.59 22.38 2.03
N GLN A 203 19.39 22.05 2.50
CA GLN A 203 19.18 21.28 3.73
C GLN A 203 19.75 19.85 3.68
N LEU A 204 19.73 19.24 2.49
CA LEU A 204 20.24 17.89 2.28
C LEU A 204 21.71 17.84 1.81
N GLY A 205 22.38 18.99 1.69
CA GLY A 205 23.77 19.07 1.22
C GLY A 205 23.95 18.66 -0.24
N ILE A 206 22.93 18.85 -1.08
CA ILE A 206 22.96 18.54 -2.51
C ILE A 206 23.37 19.79 -3.30
N ALA A 207 24.31 19.63 -4.24
CA ALA A 207 24.74 20.73 -5.11
C ALA A 207 23.56 21.27 -5.94
N ALA A 208 23.49 22.58 -6.12
CA ALA A 208 22.36 23.24 -6.81
C ALA A 208 22.21 22.77 -8.27
N ASP A 209 23.32 22.43 -8.94
CA ASP A 209 23.40 21.99 -10.33
C ASP A 209 23.37 20.47 -10.50
N ALA A 210 23.18 19.69 -9.41
CA ALA A 210 23.06 18.25 -9.48
C ALA A 210 21.78 17.81 -10.22
N GLU A 211 21.87 16.74 -11.00
CA GLU A 211 20.73 16.04 -11.60
C GLU A 211 20.32 14.90 -10.64
N VAL A 212 19.25 15.10 -9.89
CA VAL A 212 18.85 14.21 -8.78
C VAL A 212 17.74 13.28 -9.19
N VAL A 213 18.04 11.99 -9.21
CA VAL A 213 17.07 10.90 -9.39
C VAL A 213 16.85 10.25 -8.04
N THR A 214 15.61 10.20 -7.56
CA THR A 214 15.29 9.59 -6.26
C THR A 214 14.44 8.34 -6.42
N TYR A 215 14.83 7.28 -5.73
CA TYR A 215 14.02 6.09 -5.49
C TYR A 215 13.56 6.10 -4.02
N VAL A 216 12.29 5.80 -3.79
CA VAL A 216 11.74 5.63 -2.44
C VAL A 216 11.01 4.29 -2.34
N GLY A 217 11.42 3.46 -1.41
CA GLY A 217 10.80 2.16 -1.20
C GLY A 217 11.69 1.15 -0.49
N ARG A 218 11.17 -0.05 -0.27
CA ARG A 218 11.95 -1.14 0.30
C ARG A 218 13.09 -1.56 -0.64
N LEU A 219 14.28 -1.79 -0.10
CA LEU A 219 15.42 -2.25 -0.88
C LEU A 219 15.36 -3.78 -1.06
N VAL A 220 14.50 -4.22 -1.99
CA VAL A 220 14.26 -5.62 -2.34
C VAL A 220 14.36 -5.83 -3.85
N ALA A 221 14.69 -7.04 -4.29
CA ALA A 221 14.95 -7.36 -5.70
C ALA A 221 13.77 -7.05 -6.63
N GLU A 222 12.54 -7.23 -6.14
CA GLU A 222 11.32 -6.96 -6.93
C GLU A 222 11.12 -5.50 -7.29
N LYS A 223 11.93 -4.60 -6.72
CA LYS A 223 11.90 -3.16 -7.00
C LYS A 223 12.84 -2.71 -8.12
N GLY A 224 13.56 -3.64 -8.77
CA GLY A 224 14.40 -3.34 -9.94
C GLY A 224 15.63 -2.49 -9.63
N LEU A 225 16.17 -2.61 -8.41
CA LEU A 225 17.30 -1.79 -7.96
C LEU A 225 18.61 -2.13 -8.68
N ARG A 226 18.76 -3.35 -9.17
CA ARG A 226 19.95 -3.74 -9.95
C ARG A 226 19.96 -3.00 -11.29
N GLU A 227 18.82 -3.01 -11.97
CA GLU A 227 18.63 -2.29 -13.23
C GLU A 227 18.80 -0.78 -13.04
N LEU A 228 18.34 -0.25 -11.90
CA LEU A 228 18.51 1.17 -11.59
C LEU A 228 19.99 1.56 -11.43
N LEU A 229 20.77 0.75 -10.72
CA LEU A 229 22.22 0.97 -10.57
C LEU A 229 22.96 0.84 -11.90
N ASP A 230 22.59 -0.16 -12.73
CA ASP A 230 23.18 -0.34 -14.06
C ASP A 230 22.82 0.81 -15.01
N ALA A 231 21.58 1.31 -14.95
CA ALA A 231 21.14 2.47 -15.71
C ALA A 231 21.93 3.75 -15.30
N CYS A 232 22.08 3.97 -13.99
CA CYS A 232 22.87 5.11 -13.50
C CYS A 232 24.35 5.01 -13.90
N ARG A 233 24.93 3.80 -13.87
CA ARG A 233 26.31 3.58 -14.35
C ARG A 233 26.48 3.94 -15.83
N THR A 234 25.49 3.63 -16.64
CA THR A 234 25.50 4.03 -18.07
C THR A 234 25.39 5.55 -18.21
N LEU A 235 24.53 6.18 -17.44
CA LEU A 235 24.26 7.61 -17.55
C LEU A 235 25.38 8.50 -17.02
N ILE A 236 26.10 8.09 -15.96
CA ILE A 236 27.13 8.93 -15.33
C ILE A 236 28.27 9.29 -16.30
N VAL A 237 28.48 8.48 -17.32
CA VAL A 237 29.50 8.73 -18.37
C VAL A 237 29.20 10.03 -19.15
N THR A 238 27.93 10.27 -19.43
CA THR A 238 27.49 11.46 -20.20
C THR A 238 26.88 12.54 -19.29
N ARG A 239 26.53 12.20 -18.06
CA ARG A 239 25.90 13.09 -17.06
C ARG A 239 26.67 13.03 -15.73
N PRO A 240 27.84 13.69 -15.63
CA PRO A 240 28.69 13.61 -14.42
C PRO A 240 28.08 14.27 -13.18
N ARG A 241 27.00 15.07 -13.35
CA ARG A 241 26.25 15.69 -12.25
C ARG A 241 25.10 14.82 -11.74
N LEU A 242 24.88 13.62 -12.34
CA LEU A 242 23.83 12.70 -11.90
C LEU A 242 24.09 12.23 -10.47
N ARG A 243 23.05 12.26 -9.67
CA ARG A 243 23.01 11.75 -8.29
C ARG A 243 21.81 10.84 -8.13
N LEU A 244 22.04 9.61 -7.70
CA LEU A 244 20.97 8.70 -7.32
C LEU A 244 20.79 8.73 -5.80
N VAL A 245 19.56 8.91 -5.34
CA VAL A 245 19.21 8.82 -3.92
C VAL A 245 18.31 7.61 -3.71
N LEU A 246 18.68 6.72 -2.79
CA LEU A 246 17.90 5.57 -2.39
C LEU A 246 17.37 5.78 -0.97
N VAL A 247 16.06 6.06 -0.86
CA VAL A 247 15.37 6.25 0.42
C VAL A 247 14.62 4.97 0.78
N GLY A 248 15.06 4.31 1.83
CA GLY A 248 14.48 3.07 2.32
C GLY A 248 15.49 2.09 2.88
N GLU A 249 14.97 0.97 3.38
CA GLU A 249 15.76 -0.13 3.94
C GLU A 249 15.30 -1.46 3.33
N GLY A 250 16.16 -2.48 3.43
CA GLY A 250 15.85 -3.81 2.97
C GLY A 250 17.06 -4.70 2.77
N PRO A 251 16.84 -5.99 2.48
CA PRO A 251 17.92 -6.99 2.37
C PRO A 251 18.94 -6.71 1.26
N MET A 252 18.63 -5.86 0.28
CA MET A 252 19.60 -5.50 -0.77
C MET A 252 20.60 -4.41 -0.33
N ARG A 253 20.46 -3.82 0.86
CA ARG A 253 21.34 -2.72 1.30
C ARG A 253 22.82 -3.11 1.23
N GLU A 254 23.18 -4.29 1.71
CA GLU A 254 24.58 -4.78 1.71
C GLU A 254 25.08 -5.02 0.28
N GLU A 255 24.26 -5.62 -0.60
CA GLU A 255 24.59 -5.81 -2.01
C GLU A 255 24.84 -4.46 -2.72
N ILE A 256 23.97 -3.48 -2.47
CA ILE A 256 24.11 -2.13 -3.03
C ILE A 256 25.39 -1.47 -2.52
N ALA A 257 25.65 -1.50 -1.21
CA ALA A 257 26.85 -0.93 -0.62
C ALA A 257 28.13 -1.56 -1.19
N ALA A 258 28.16 -2.88 -1.37
CA ALA A 258 29.27 -3.58 -2.00
C ALA A 258 29.51 -3.13 -3.46
N ARG A 259 28.43 -2.93 -4.25
CA ARG A 259 28.55 -2.40 -5.62
C ARG A 259 29.10 -0.99 -5.66
N LEU A 260 28.67 -0.13 -4.73
CA LEU A 260 29.18 1.25 -4.63
C LEU A 260 30.65 1.30 -4.23
N ALA A 261 31.09 0.41 -3.35
CA ALA A 261 32.50 0.28 -2.98
C ALA A 261 33.36 -0.21 -4.17
N ALA A 262 32.81 -1.07 -5.04
CA ALA A 262 33.50 -1.57 -6.22
C ALA A 262 33.50 -0.57 -7.40
N ASP A 263 32.56 0.37 -7.44
CA ASP A 263 32.45 1.38 -8.49
C ASP A 263 32.24 2.78 -7.90
N PRO A 264 33.33 3.47 -7.52
CA PRO A 264 33.25 4.82 -6.95
C PRO A 264 32.72 5.91 -7.91
N SER A 265 32.58 5.62 -9.21
CA SER A 265 31.99 6.56 -10.19
C SER A 265 30.50 6.75 -9.94
N LEU A 266 29.82 5.75 -9.36
CA LEU A 266 28.41 5.80 -9.01
C LEU A 266 28.20 6.77 -7.83
N GLN A 267 27.57 7.88 -8.11
CA GLN A 267 27.22 8.90 -7.12
C GLN A 267 25.86 8.56 -6.49
N VAL A 268 25.85 7.66 -5.50
CA VAL A 268 24.63 7.16 -4.86
C VAL A 268 24.62 7.48 -3.35
N THR A 269 23.53 8.06 -2.90
CA THR A 269 23.26 8.30 -1.48
C THR A 269 22.29 7.24 -0.95
N LEU A 270 22.71 6.47 0.05
CA LEU A 270 21.84 5.55 0.81
C LEU A 270 21.26 6.31 2.01
N ALA A 271 20.09 6.91 1.85
CA ALA A 271 19.47 7.74 2.90
C ALA A 271 18.86 6.92 4.04
N GLY A 272 18.73 5.60 3.90
CA GLY A 272 18.09 4.74 4.89
C GLY A 272 16.57 4.93 4.94
N ALA A 273 15.92 4.31 5.91
CA ALA A 273 14.48 4.53 6.16
C ALA A 273 14.27 5.93 6.72
N GLN A 274 13.37 6.68 6.10
CA GLN A 274 13.07 8.06 6.47
C GLN A 274 11.60 8.22 6.90
N PRO A 275 11.31 9.13 7.84
CA PRO A 275 9.94 9.52 8.14
C PRO A 275 9.32 10.26 6.95
N PRO A 276 7.98 10.30 6.82
CA PRO A 276 7.31 10.88 5.64
C PRO A 276 7.68 12.32 5.32
N ALA A 277 7.90 13.16 6.32
CA ALA A 277 8.33 14.55 6.11
C ALA A 277 9.71 14.62 5.44
N GLU A 278 10.64 13.73 5.83
CA GLU A 278 11.96 13.63 5.18
C GLU A 278 11.85 13.04 3.77
N VAL A 279 10.96 12.04 3.55
CA VAL A 279 10.67 11.53 2.20
C VAL A 279 10.18 12.67 1.30
N ALA A 280 9.26 13.50 1.77
CA ALA A 280 8.78 14.67 1.03
C ALA A 280 9.91 15.66 0.71
N ARG A 281 10.86 15.87 1.65
CA ARG A 281 12.05 16.73 1.43
C ARG A 281 12.97 16.16 0.35
N TRP A 282 13.22 14.84 0.36
CA TRP A 282 14.00 14.18 -0.70
C TRP A 282 13.31 14.28 -2.05
N MET A 283 11.98 14.11 -2.12
CA MET A 283 11.21 14.32 -3.35
C MET A 283 11.30 15.77 -3.83
N ALA A 284 11.17 16.75 -2.91
CA ALA A 284 11.30 18.16 -3.27
C ALA A 284 12.67 18.52 -3.86
N ALA A 285 13.75 17.92 -3.35
CA ALA A 285 15.13 18.12 -3.83
C ALA A 285 15.40 17.46 -5.20
N SER A 286 14.53 16.53 -5.63
CA SER A 286 14.73 15.71 -6.84
C SER A 286 14.31 16.44 -8.11
N ASP A 287 14.91 16.07 -9.25
CA ASP A 287 14.45 16.42 -10.58
C ASP A 287 13.39 15.43 -11.06
N LEU A 288 13.53 14.16 -10.70
CA LEU A 288 12.53 13.12 -10.94
C LEU A 288 12.60 12.02 -9.88
N VAL A 289 11.52 11.23 -9.81
CA VAL A 289 11.44 10.03 -8.97
C VAL A 289 11.31 8.79 -9.86
N THR A 290 11.95 7.69 -9.49
CA THR A 290 11.90 6.45 -10.27
C THR A 290 11.40 5.26 -9.47
N LEU A 291 10.63 4.38 -10.14
CA LEU A 291 10.12 3.13 -9.55
C LEU A 291 10.15 2.00 -10.60
N PRO A 292 11.32 1.37 -10.84
CA PRO A 292 11.50 0.33 -11.86
C PRO A 292 11.04 -1.06 -11.38
N SER A 293 9.94 -1.13 -10.66
CA SER A 293 9.41 -2.33 -10.01
C SER A 293 8.98 -3.42 -11.01
N TYR A 294 9.03 -4.69 -10.57
CA TYR A 294 8.50 -5.83 -11.34
C TYR A 294 7.03 -6.14 -11.02
N SER A 295 6.51 -5.59 -9.92
CA SER A 295 5.11 -5.77 -9.51
C SER A 295 4.69 -4.68 -8.53
N GLU A 296 3.51 -4.09 -8.77
CA GLU A 296 2.91 -3.10 -7.87
C GLU A 296 1.40 -3.35 -7.74
N GLY A 297 0.83 -2.97 -6.59
CA GLY A 297 -0.62 -2.87 -6.44
C GLY A 297 -1.08 -1.47 -6.85
N HIS A 298 -0.82 -0.49 -5.98
CA HIS A 298 -0.95 0.95 -6.25
C HIS A 298 0.35 1.64 -5.84
N PRO A 299 0.96 2.42 -6.73
CA PRO A 299 2.29 3.00 -6.49
C PRO A 299 2.20 4.31 -5.70
N ASN A 300 1.94 4.24 -4.38
CA ASN A 300 1.78 5.45 -3.54
C ASN A 300 2.93 6.44 -3.70
N VAL A 301 4.16 5.92 -3.77
CA VAL A 301 5.36 6.75 -3.92
C VAL A 301 5.35 7.58 -5.20
N LEU A 302 4.76 7.08 -6.29
CA LEU A 302 4.63 7.86 -7.53
C LEU A 302 3.55 8.93 -7.38
N VAL A 303 2.44 8.64 -6.70
CA VAL A 303 1.41 9.64 -6.38
C VAL A 303 1.99 10.73 -5.48
N GLU A 304 2.77 10.37 -4.46
CA GLU A 304 3.46 11.29 -3.56
C GLU A 304 4.47 12.18 -4.32
N ALA A 305 5.26 11.59 -5.23
CA ALA A 305 6.20 12.34 -6.07
C ALA A 305 5.49 13.34 -7.00
N LEU A 306 4.43 12.89 -7.67
CA LEU A 306 3.63 13.72 -8.56
C LEU A 306 2.91 14.83 -7.81
N ALA A 307 2.42 14.57 -6.60
CA ALA A 307 1.87 15.59 -5.70
C ALA A 307 2.91 16.64 -5.29
N CYS A 308 4.20 16.26 -5.19
CA CYS A 308 5.32 17.19 -5.01
C CYS A 308 5.72 17.91 -6.31
N GLY A 309 5.03 17.68 -7.42
CA GLY A 309 5.37 18.25 -8.73
C GLY A 309 6.56 17.56 -9.41
N ARG A 310 6.96 16.36 -8.96
CA ARG A 310 8.10 15.63 -9.54
C ARG A 310 7.63 14.63 -10.60
N PRO A 311 8.12 14.73 -11.84
CA PRO A 311 7.84 13.73 -12.87
C PRO A 311 8.44 12.38 -12.49
N VAL A 312 7.92 11.31 -13.11
CA VAL A 312 8.33 9.97 -12.73
C VAL A 312 8.81 9.14 -13.92
N VAL A 313 9.76 8.21 -13.64
CA VAL A 313 10.14 7.15 -14.59
C VAL A 313 9.84 5.81 -13.91
N ALA A 314 8.99 5.00 -14.53
CA ALA A 314 8.51 3.77 -13.90
C ALA A 314 8.27 2.66 -14.94
N THR A 315 7.99 1.47 -14.47
CA THR A 315 7.63 0.32 -15.31
C THR A 315 6.12 0.17 -15.43
N PRO A 316 5.55 -0.29 -16.56
CA PRO A 316 4.11 -0.43 -16.76
C PRO A 316 3.55 -1.69 -16.08
N VAL A 317 3.75 -1.85 -14.76
CA VAL A 317 3.31 -3.01 -13.99
C VAL A 317 2.24 -2.66 -12.97
N GLY A 318 1.23 -3.52 -12.82
CA GLY A 318 0.15 -3.34 -11.86
C GLY A 318 -0.63 -2.06 -12.10
N GLY A 319 -0.87 -1.29 -11.04
CA GLY A 319 -1.58 -0.01 -11.11
C GLY A 319 -0.74 1.17 -11.57
N ILE A 320 0.53 1.00 -11.96
CA ILE A 320 1.38 2.12 -12.42
C ILE A 320 0.81 2.80 -13.67
N PRO A 321 0.35 2.09 -14.73
CA PRO A 321 -0.23 2.73 -15.92
C PRO A 321 -1.54 3.51 -15.66
N GLU A 322 -2.17 3.30 -14.51
CA GLU A 322 -3.35 4.07 -14.10
C GLU A 322 -2.99 5.41 -13.45
N VAL A 323 -1.73 5.58 -13.05
CA VAL A 323 -1.19 6.79 -12.39
C VAL A 323 -0.31 7.59 -13.34
N VAL A 324 0.50 6.91 -14.17
CA VAL A 324 1.51 7.55 -15.01
C VAL A 324 1.05 7.59 -16.46
N ASP A 325 0.95 8.80 -16.99
CA ASP A 325 0.69 9.09 -18.40
C ASP A 325 1.79 9.97 -19.00
N ALA A 326 1.62 10.36 -20.27
CA ALA A 326 2.63 11.14 -21.00
C ALA A 326 2.92 12.51 -20.37
N ASP A 327 1.98 13.09 -19.61
CA ASP A 327 2.15 14.40 -18.97
C ASP A 327 2.78 14.30 -17.57
N SER A 328 2.80 13.09 -16.98
CA SER A 328 3.28 12.86 -15.61
C SER A 328 4.57 12.05 -15.56
N GLY A 329 4.96 11.35 -16.64
CA GLY A 329 6.17 10.54 -16.58
C GLY A 329 6.46 9.74 -17.85
N ILE A 330 7.42 8.83 -17.70
CA ILE A 330 7.85 7.92 -18.76
C ILE A 330 7.73 6.48 -18.26
N LEU A 331 7.07 5.62 -19.02
CA LEU A 331 6.99 4.19 -18.75
C LEU A 331 8.02 3.44 -19.60
N VAL A 332 8.84 2.62 -18.94
CA VAL A 332 9.90 1.82 -19.55
C VAL A 332 9.72 0.33 -19.26
N PRO A 333 10.14 -0.58 -20.14
CA PRO A 333 10.06 -2.02 -19.87
C PRO A 333 10.72 -2.40 -18.53
N ALA A 334 10.10 -3.32 -17.81
CA ALA A 334 10.70 -3.88 -16.60
C ALA A 334 11.89 -4.79 -16.93
N ARG A 335 12.87 -4.85 -16.04
CA ARG A 335 14.09 -5.68 -16.17
C ARG A 335 14.98 -5.29 -17.36
N ASP A 336 14.91 -4.04 -17.78
CA ASP A 336 15.70 -3.47 -18.87
C ASP A 336 16.44 -2.21 -18.41
N ALA A 337 17.70 -2.37 -18.03
CA ALA A 337 18.53 -1.27 -17.56
C ALA A 337 18.83 -0.24 -18.66
N GLY A 338 18.92 -0.68 -19.93
CA GLY A 338 19.13 0.20 -21.07
C GLY A 338 17.94 1.10 -21.35
N ALA A 339 16.72 0.51 -21.37
CA ALA A 339 15.49 1.28 -21.51
C ALA A 339 15.27 2.22 -20.31
N LEU A 340 15.62 1.77 -19.09
CA LEU A 340 15.56 2.62 -17.90
C LEU A 340 16.53 3.81 -18.01
N ALA A 341 17.76 3.60 -18.45
CA ALA A 341 18.72 4.67 -18.68
C ALA A 341 18.20 5.69 -19.71
N ALA A 342 17.69 5.21 -20.84
CA ALA A 342 17.11 6.08 -21.87
C ALA A 342 15.92 6.88 -21.35
N GLY A 343 15.01 6.24 -20.60
CA GLY A 343 13.85 6.89 -20.00
C GLY A 343 14.24 7.95 -18.97
N LEU A 344 15.23 7.66 -18.11
CA LEU A 344 15.77 8.62 -17.15
C LEU A 344 16.41 9.83 -17.85
N ALA A 345 17.23 9.60 -18.90
CA ALA A 345 17.82 10.68 -19.68
C ALA A 345 16.75 11.56 -20.31
N GLN A 346 15.77 10.95 -20.99
CA GLN A 346 14.67 11.67 -21.62
C GLN A 346 13.86 12.48 -20.62
N ALA A 347 13.59 11.93 -19.42
CA ALA A 347 12.86 12.62 -18.38
C ALA A 347 13.62 13.82 -17.80
N LEU A 348 14.96 13.70 -17.65
CA LEU A 348 15.82 14.79 -17.19
C LEU A 348 15.96 15.93 -18.24
N ASP A 349 15.88 15.61 -19.53
CA ASP A 349 15.98 16.61 -20.61
C ASP A 349 14.64 17.30 -20.89
N ARG A 350 13.53 16.73 -20.46
CA ARG A 350 12.19 17.25 -20.71
C ARG A 350 11.81 18.34 -19.69
N HIS A 351 11.22 19.42 -20.20
CA HIS A 351 10.53 20.39 -19.32
C HIS A 351 9.18 19.85 -18.88
N TRP A 352 8.91 19.86 -17.56
CA TRP A 352 7.67 19.41 -16.96
C TRP A 352 6.94 20.56 -16.26
N ASP A 353 5.62 20.64 -16.42
CA ASP A 353 4.79 21.57 -15.63
C ASP A 353 4.55 21.00 -14.23
N GLU A 354 5.48 21.29 -13.32
CA GLU A 354 5.44 20.80 -11.93
C GLU A 354 4.15 21.19 -11.19
N SER A 355 3.61 22.38 -11.51
CA SER A 355 2.36 22.87 -10.92
C SER A 355 1.15 22.10 -11.43
N ALA A 356 1.11 21.77 -12.72
CA ALA A 356 0.04 20.94 -13.29
C ALA A 356 0.09 19.51 -12.71
N LEU A 357 1.29 18.94 -12.57
CA LEU A 357 1.47 17.63 -11.92
C LEU A 357 0.87 17.64 -10.51
N ALA A 358 1.26 18.58 -9.68
CA ALA A 358 0.79 18.66 -8.30
C ALA A 358 -0.74 18.81 -8.21
N ARG A 359 -1.33 19.64 -9.07
CA ARG A 359 -2.81 19.81 -9.10
C ARG A 359 -3.53 18.52 -9.50
N LYS A 360 -3.00 17.77 -10.47
CA LYS A 360 -3.58 16.53 -10.98
C LYS A 360 -3.60 15.43 -9.93
N PHE A 361 -2.62 15.39 -9.04
CA PHE A 361 -2.43 14.35 -8.03
C PHE A 361 -2.77 14.80 -6.61
N SER A 362 -3.77 15.67 -6.45
CA SER A 362 -4.21 16.26 -5.18
C SER A 362 -5.22 15.42 -4.39
N ARG A 363 -5.58 14.18 -4.85
CA ARG A 363 -6.49 13.30 -4.14
C ARG A 363 -5.97 12.98 -2.74
N ASP A 364 -6.74 13.33 -1.71
CA ASP A 364 -6.35 13.15 -0.31
C ASP A 364 -7.00 11.90 0.34
N TRP A 365 -6.60 11.60 1.57
CA TRP A 365 -7.12 10.46 2.31
C TRP A 365 -8.57 10.65 2.75
N ARG A 366 -9.06 11.88 2.85
CA ARG A 366 -10.46 12.16 3.13
C ARG A 366 -11.36 11.70 1.99
N GLN A 367 -11.00 12.01 0.75
CA GLN A 367 -11.72 11.52 -0.44
C GLN A 367 -11.72 10.00 -0.54
N VAL A 368 -10.61 9.34 -0.16
CA VAL A 368 -10.54 7.86 -0.07
C VAL A 368 -11.50 7.33 0.99
N ALA A 369 -11.61 8.01 2.12
CA ALA A 369 -12.53 7.63 3.19
C ALA A 369 -14.00 7.84 2.78
N GLU A 370 -14.32 8.95 2.13
CA GLU A 370 -15.66 9.24 1.61
C GLU A 370 -16.11 8.18 0.61
N ASP A 371 -15.28 7.83 -0.39
CA ASP A 371 -15.58 6.76 -1.36
C ASP A 371 -15.71 5.37 -0.67
N THR A 372 -14.90 5.12 0.35
CA THR A 372 -14.97 3.88 1.12
C THR A 372 -16.26 3.80 1.93
N LEU A 373 -16.69 4.90 2.53
CA LEU A 373 -17.92 5.01 3.29
C LEU A 373 -19.13 4.81 2.37
N GLU A 374 -19.15 5.49 1.22
CA GLU A 374 -20.19 5.33 0.20
C GLU A 374 -20.36 3.86 -0.23
N ALA A 375 -19.23 3.17 -0.52
CA ALA A 375 -19.26 1.76 -0.89
C ALA A 375 -19.80 0.86 0.25
N CYS A 376 -19.51 1.19 1.50
CA CYS A 376 -20.05 0.50 2.66
C CYS A 376 -21.56 0.76 2.85
N GLU A 377 -22.02 1.99 2.64
CA GLU A 377 -23.44 2.36 2.72
C GLU A 377 -24.26 1.67 1.64
N GLN A 378 -23.77 1.63 0.41
CA GLN A 378 -24.38 0.89 -0.69
C GLN A 378 -24.49 -0.62 -0.38
N ALA A 379 -23.40 -1.23 0.15
CA ALA A 379 -23.41 -2.64 0.54
C ALA A 379 -24.43 -2.93 1.67
N LEU A 380 -24.56 -2.03 2.63
CA LEU A 380 -25.52 -2.14 3.73
C LEU A 380 -26.95 -2.03 3.21
N TYR A 381 -27.23 -1.06 2.34
CA TYR A 381 -28.55 -0.86 1.75
C TYR A 381 -29.00 -2.10 0.96
N GLU A 382 -28.16 -2.64 0.09
CA GLU A 382 -28.44 -3.83 -0.71
C GLU A 382 -28.66 -5.09 0.16
N SER A 383 -27.90 -5.23 1.24
CA SER A 383 -28.06 -6.33 2.19
C SER A 383 -29.44 -6.26 2.86
N ARG A 384 -29.89 -5.07 3.28
CA ARG A 384 -31.19 -4.86 3.93
C ARG A 384 -32.37 -5.10 2.98
N THR A 385 -32.26 -4.64 1.73
CA THR A 385 -33.31 -4.86 0.70
C THR A 385 -33.44 -6.32 0.31
N SER A 386 -32.32 -7.04 0.19
CA SER A 386 -32.33 -8.48 -0.09
C SER A 386 -32.99 -9.30 1.05
N LEU A 387 -32.73 -8.95 2.30
CA LEU A 387 -33.37 -9.59 3.47
C LEU A 387 -34.87 -9.32 3.50
N ALA A 388 -35.30 -8.09 3.21
CA ALA A 388 -36.71 -7.72 3.15
C ALA A 388 -37.46 -8.47 2.04
N ALA A 389 -36.87 -8.57 0.85
CA ALA A 389 -37.44 -9.32 -0.28
C ALA A 389 -37.56 -10.83 0.02
N GLY A 390 -36.53 -11.43 0.65
CA GLY A 390 -36.57 -12.83 1.07
C GLY A 390 -37.64 -13.13 2.14
N ALA A 391 -37.90 -12.20 3.04
CA ALA A 391 -38.94 -12.35 4.07
C ALA A 391 -40.36 -12.26 3.51
N VAL A 392 -40.58 -11.55 2.40
CA VAL A 392 -41.89 -11.45 1.70
C VAL A 392 -42.21 -12.74 0.94
N HIS A 393 -41.22 -13.44 0.39
CA HIS A 393 -41.41 -14.71 -0.33
C HIS A 393 -41.50 -15.96 0.60
N ALA A 394 -41.16 -15.80 1.85
CA ALA A 394 -41.22 -16.89 2.87
C ALA A 394 -42.56 -16.90 3.68
N ARG A 395 -43.46 -16.00 3.39
CA ARG A 395 -44.84 -15.95 3.90
C ARG A 395 -45.84 -16.37 2.82
#